data_9d278c0c5f9885a994a60eff0927ac96
#
_entry.id   9d278c0c5f9885a994a60eff0927ac96
#
_cell.length_a   1.000
_cell.length_b   1.000
_cell.length_c   1.000
_cell.angle_alpha   90.00
_cell.angle_beta   90.00
_cell.angle_gamma   90.00
#
_symmetry.space_group_name_H-M   'P 1'
#
loop_
_entity.id
_entity.type
_entity.pdbx_description
1 polymer ?
#
loop_
_entity_poly.entity_id
_entity_poly.type
_entity_poly.pdbx_seq_one_letter_code
_entity_poly.pdbx_strand_id
1 'polypeptide(L)'
;MSMASRLGGVALALGLLAPLPVGAQSAALATEEGARAIAGAVRDWLARQAGDAVDLSGLALEVKPEGDSYRVALPFGGSYFDGGLALGDGAVVATVKPLDGGRWEVVNAALPSQLRAEMRQGPGGEPSVMAIAIESQQTTGTYDPSLAGPSAFVTRLVGYSSEMRAAAGVQTSRIGKLEGRTEWLPTGTGRVTIQGDSTLEDYSSVQPLPDGTQVQVSIERMGGATRIENFDADGFGALLRTAFEIGAAAKAQAKDGNGARPEDKALATRLLGQVFAMMDALETDYSYENLRVEGGPMFSGSLRRMGFGLSAGAPDGKMQMKLRLALEGLESPLIPPGPWVEFIPHKVALTPRLGGVPKEALLVLLRRAIETEGQGMEDDAMAMIAANPVALGIDSLVMDVGPLRLTGEGSLEVVSPDDASGEAELRATGLDALIRRANAVPELKMAAPVLIFLKGIGRQEGKETIWHITYSDRKVMVNDTDLSDMMPLK
;
A
#
# COMPACT_ATOMS: atom_id res chain seq x y z
N MET A 1 -7.05 6.72 -10.44
CA MET A 1 -6.72 6.95 -9.00
C MET A 1 -7.07 5.70 -8.23
N SER A 2 -6.12 5.11 -7.53
CA SER A 2 -6.30 3.85 -6.81
C SER A 2 -7.20 4.03 -5.57
N MET A 3 -7.86 2.95 -5.13
CA MET A 3 -8.67 2.89 -3.90
C MET A 3 -7.87 3.34 -2.66
N ALA A 4 -6.57 3.05 -2.61
CA ALA A 4 -5.66 3.48 -1.55
C ALA A 4 -5.55 5.01 -1.42
N SER A 5 -5.60 5.77 -2.53
CA SER A 5 -5.55 7.24 -2.49
C SER A 5 -6.84 7.88 -1.95
N ARG A 6 -7.97 7.14 -1.95
CA ARG A 6 -9.27 7.63 -1.48
C ARG A 6 -9.48 7.37 0.02
N LEU A 7 -8.99 6.23 0.53
CA LEU A 7 -8.99 5.93 1.96
C LEU A 7 -7.91 6.72 2.71
N GLY A 8 -6.80 7.06 2.04
CA GLY A 8 -5.76 7.93 2.58
C GLY A 8 -6.25 9.32 2.99
N GLY A 9 -7.25 9.87 2.29
CA GLY A 9 -7.87 11.15 2.64
C GLY A 9 -8.64 11.13 3.97
N VAL A 10 -9.32 10.02 4.28
CA VAL A 10 -10.04 9.84 5.56
C VAL A 10 -9.05 9.59 6.70
N ALA A 11 -8.00 8.80 6.48
CA ALA A 11 -6.94 8.58 7.46
C ALA A 11 -6.13 9.87 7.73
N LEU A 12 -5.89 10.69 6.72
CA LEU A 12 -5.22 11.99 6.87
C LEU A 12 -6.08 12.97 7.71
N ALA A 13 -7.40 12.98 7.52
CA ALA A 13 -8.30 13.82 8.31
C ALA A 13 -8.34 13.41 9.80
N LEU A 14 -8.20 12.13 10.11
CA LEU A 14 -8.12 11.64 11.47
C LEU A 14 -6.71 11.82 12.08
N GLY A 15 -5.66 11.79 11.28
CA GLY A 15 -4.30 12.12 11.69
C GLY A 15 -4.08 13.61 12.00
N LEU A 16 -4.97 14.49 11.53
CA LEU A 16 -4.94 15.94 11.79
C LEU A 16 -5.36 16.34 13.22
N LEU A 17 -5.75 15.41 14.08
CA LEU A 17 -6.13 15.69 15.48
C LEU A 17 -4.95 15.63 16.46
N ALA A 18 -3.75 15.97 16.04
CA ALA A 18 -2.55 16.08 16.87
C ALA A 18 -2.11 17.55 16.95
N PRO A 19 -1.18 17.98 17.78
CA PRO A 19 -0.87 17.73 19.20
C PRO A 19 -1.25 18.87 20.14
N LEU A 20 -1.44 18.56 21.40
CA LEU A 20 -1.80 19.55 22.44
C LEU A 20 -0.67 19.61 23.52
N PRO A 21 0.23 20.60 23.50
CA PRO A 21 1.13 20.81 24.61
C PRO A 21 0.46 21.68 25.69
N VAL A 22 -0.01 21.08 26.78
CA VAL A 22 -0.36 21.81 28.01
C VAL A 22 0.09 21.00 29.20
N GLY A 23 0.72 21.67 30.18
CA GLY A 23 1.20 21.03 31.41
C GLY A 23 0.09 20.31 32.16
N ALA A 24 0.50 19.20 32.81
CA ALA A 24 -0.35 18.33 33.59
C ALA A 24 -1.20 19.09 34.59
N GLN A 25 -2.51 19.00 34.43
CA GLN A 25 -3.47 19.31 35.50
C GLN A 25 -4.30 18.05 35.76
N SER A 26 -4.24 17.56 37.00
CA SER A 26 -5.15 16.56 37.53
C SER A 26 -6.61 16.98 37.36
N ALA A 27 -7.52 16.07 37.06
CA ALA A 27 -8.99 16.09 36.94
C ALA A 27 -9.74 17.41 37.35
N ALA A 28 -9.22 18.54 36.92
CA ALA A 28 -9.88 19.85 37.07
C ALA A 28 -10.86 20.06 35.92
N LEU A 29 -11.95 20.80 36.20
CA LEU A 29 -12.89 21.24 35.17
C LEU A 29 -12.11 21.92 34.03
N ALA A 30 -12.56 21.68 32.79
CA ALA A 30 -11.99 22.33 31.63
C ALA A 30 -12.19 23.86 31.70
N THR A 31 -11.16 24.63 31.29
CA THR A 31 -11.15 26.09 31.43
C THR A 31 -11.03 26.77 30.07
N GLU A 32 -11.47 28.04 29.97
CA GLU A 32 -11.28 28.87 28.80
C GLU A 32 -9.80 29.10 28.45
N GLU A 33 -8.92 29.13 29.47
CA GLU A 33 -7.48 29.22 29.26
C GLU A 33 -6.92 27.96 28.62
N GLY A 34 -7.35 26.78 29.10
CA GLY A 34 -7.01 25.50 28.51
C GLY A 34 -7.51 25.39 27.06
N ALA A 35 -8.75 25.85 26.80
CA ALA A 35 -9.29 25.87 25.44
C ALA A 35 -8.45 26.73 24.49
N ARG A 36 -7.99 27.91 24.92
CA ARG A 36 -7.10 28.77 24.10
C ARG A 36 -5.72 28.13 23.87
N ALA A 37 -5.18 27.46 24.88
CA ALA A 37 -3.90 26.75 24.75
C ALA A 37 -4.00 25.59 23.74
N ILE A 38 -5.07 24.81 23.78
CA ILE A 38 -5.37 23.73 22.80
C ILE A 38 -5.47 24.34 21.40
N ALA A 39 -6.25 25.40 21.21
CA ALA A 39 -6.44 26.02 19.92
C ALA A 39 -5.10 26.54 19.33
N GLY A 40 -4.25 27.13 20.16
CA GLY A 40 -2.90 27.54 19.77
C GLY A 40 -2.05 26.35 19.31
N ALA A 41 -1.99 25.31 20.11
CA ALA A 41 -1.19 24.12 19.82
C ALA A 41 -1.62 23.40 18.52
N VAL A 42 -2.93 23.27 18.28
CA VAL A 42 -3.44 22.69 17.02
C VAL A 42 -3.05 23.54 15.83
N ARG A 43 -3.16 24.87 15.92
CA ARG A 43 -2.72 25.77 14.83
C ARG A 43 -1.22 25.68 14.57
N ASP A 44 -0.41 25.68 15.62
CA ASP A 44 1.05 25.59 15.51
C ASP A 44 1.47 24.24 14.88
N TRP A 45 0.79 23.17 15.24
CA TRP A 45 1.03 21.87 14.63
C TRP A 45 0.66 21.86 13.16
N LEU A 46 -0.55 22.31 12.81
CA LEU A 46 -0.99 22.41 11.43
C LEU A 46 -0.01 23.27 10.59
N ALA A 47 0.45 24.40 11.12
CA ALA A 47 1.42 25.26 10.46
C ALA A 47 2.77 24.54 10.25
N ARG A 48 3.24 23.76 11.24
CA ARG A 48 4.48 22.97 11.08
C ARG A 48 4.35 21.88 10.03
N GLN A 49 3.19 21.21 9.96
CA GLN A 49 2.97 20.13 9.00
C GLN A 49 2.71 20.63 7.57
N ALA A 50 1.90 21.66 7.44
CA ALA A 50 1.48 22.19 6.14
C ALA A 50 2.49 23.21 5.55
N GLY A 51 3.25 23.90 6.39
CA GLY A 51 4.09 25.01 5.97
C GLY A 51 3.28 26.08 5.21
N ASP A 52 3.89 26.75 4.26
CA ASP A 52 3.25 27.76 3.42
C ASP A 52 2.35 27.18 2.31
N ALA A 53 2.29 25.84 2.21
CA ALA A 53 1.53 25.14 1.16
C ALA A 53 0.01 25.20 1.38
N VAL A 54 -0.43 25.49 2.62
CA VAL A 54 -1.84 25.57 3.01
C VAL A 54 -2.06 26.89 3.74
N ASP A 55 -2.97 27.73 3.22
CA ASP A 55 -3.39 28.96 3.91
C ASP A 55 -4.28 28.62 5.11
N LEU A 56 -3.69 28.69 6.30
CA LEU A 56 -4.40 28.48 7.57
C LEU A 56 -4.98 29.75 8.16
N SER A 57 -4.85 30.92 7.52
CA SER A 57 -5.30 32.21 8.04
C SER A 57 -6.82 32.26 8.23
N GLY A 58 -7.56 31.54 7.37
CA GLY A 58 -9.02 31.40 7.45
C GLY A 58 -9.52 30.24 8.34
N LEU A 59 -8.63 29.50 8.99
CA LEU A 59 -9.01 28.32 9.77
C LEU A 59 -9.73 28.70 11.06
N ALA A 60 -11.06 28.56 11.08
CA ALA A 60 -11.93 28.86 12.20
C ALA A 60 -11.96 27.69 13.23
N LEU A 61 -10.79 27.31 13.77
CA LEU A 61 -10.71 26.29 14.81
C LEU A 61 -11.44 26.77 16.08
N GLU A 62 -12.44 26.02 16.51
CA GLU A 62 -13.19 26.29 17.72
C GLU A 62 -12.85 25.26 18.79
N VAL A 63 -12.48 25.72 19.99
CA VAL A 63 -12.27 24.88 21.17
C VAL A 63 -13.10 25.44 22.32
N LYS A 64 -13.97 24.60 22.91
CA LYS A 64 -14.85 24.97 24.02
C LYS A 64 -14.69 24.00 25.19
N PRO A 65 -14.63 24.49 26.43
CA PRO A 65 -14.67 23.62 27.60
C PRO A 65 -16.09 23.06 27.79
N GLU A 66 -16.18 21.75 28.06
CA GLU A 66 -17.42 21.00 28.31
C GLU A 66 -17.22 20.06 29.50
N GLY A 67 -17.53 20.53 30.71
CA GLY A 67 -17.34 19.75 31.96
C GLY A 67 -15.86 19.52 32.26
N ASP A 68 -15.41 18.27 32.19
CA ASP A 68 -14.03 17.83 32.40
C ASP A 68 -13.25 17.62 31.05
N SER A 69 -13.88 17.98 29.94
CA SER A 69 -13.38 17.75 28.59
C SER A 69 -13.42 19.02 27.76
N TYR A 70 -12.79 18.98 26.59
CA TYR A 70 -12.82 20.04 25.58
C TYR A 70 -13.43 19.50 24.30
N ARG A 71 -14.38 20.26 23.74
CA ARG A 71 -14.88 20.04 22.41
C ARG A 71 -14.02 20.83 21.44
N VAL A 72 -13.37 20.12 20.50
CA VAL A 72 -12.55 20.68 19.43
C VAL A 72 -13.31 20.53 18.13
N ALA A 73 -13.57 21.61 17.40
CA ALA A 73 -14.21 21.58 16.09
C ALA A 73 -13.30 22.23 15.06
N LEU A 74 -12.93 21.46 14.04
CA LEU A 74 -12.12 21.89 12.90
C LEU A 74 -13.05 21.96 11.67
N PRO A 75 -13.50 23.14 11.26
CA PRO A 75 -14.43 23.29 10.15
C PRO A 75 -13.73 23.03 8.80
N PHE A 76 -14.49 22.50 7.85
CA PHE A 76 -14.08 22.30 6.46
C PHE A 76 -14.61 23.41 5.57
N GLY A 77 -14.86 24.56 5.87
CA GLY A 77 -15.34 25.61 4.95
C GLY A 77 -14.19 26.21 4.14
N GLY A 78 -14.14 25.94 2.84
CA GLY A 78 -13.22 26.65 1.95
C GLY A 78 -12.43 25.79 0.97
N SER A 79 -11.67 26.45 0.11
CA SER A 79 -10.73 25.82 -0.83
C SER A 79 -9.37 25.70 -0.16
N TYR A 80 -9.03 24.53 0.35
CA TYR A 80 -7.75 24.28 1.02
C TYR A 80 -6.59 24.01 0.07
N PHE A 81 -6.90 23.67 -1.18
CA PHE A 81 -5.90 23.37 -2.20
C PHE A 81 -6.26 24.18 -3.46
N ASP A 82 -5.49 25.17 -3.77
CA ASP A 82 -5.51 26.01 -4.97
C ASP A 82 -6.45 25.52 -6.11
N GLY A 83 -7.76 25.69 -5.94
CA GLY A 83 -8.79 25.42 -6.96
C GLY A 83 -9.07 23.94 -7.29
N GLY A 84 -8.48 22.96 -6.58
CA GLY A 84 -8.64 21.54 -6.90
C GLY A 84 -9.67 20.77 -6.06
N LEU A 85 -9.82 21.13 -4.78
CA LEU A 85 -10.73 20.48 -3.84
C LEU A 85 -11.42 21.53 -2.98
N ALA A 86 -12.74 21.59 -3.06
CA ALA A 86 -13.57 22.36 -2.14
C ALA A 86 -14.40 21.40 -1.29
N LEU A 87 -14.29 21.49 0.02
CA LEU A 87 -15.14 20.77 0.95
C LEU A 87 -16.34 21.65 1.32
N GLY A 88 -17.53 21.06 1.32
CA GLY A 88 -18.75 21.72 1.76
C GLY A 88 -18.76 21.99 3.27
N ASP A 89 -19.82 22.60 3.76
CA ASP A 89 -19.99 22.92 5.16
C ASP A 89 -19.94 21.67 6.04
N GLY A 90 -19.22 21.75 7.16
CA GLY A 90 -19.03 20.69 8.12
C GLY A 90 -17.79 20.90 8.99
N ALA A 91 -17.62 20.06 9.99
CA ALA A 91 -16.43 20.09 10.84
C ALA A 91 -16.05 18.67 11.29
N VAL A 92 -14.75 18.41 11.42
CA VAL A 92 -14.29 17.33 12.29
C VAL A 92 -14.53 17.78 13.72
N VAL A 93 -15.20 16.96 14.51
CA VAL A 93 -15.45 17.24 15.92
C VAL A 93 -14.77 16.19 16.77
N ALA A 94 -13.99 16.61 17.75
CA ALA A 94 -13.39 15.73 18.74
C ALA A 94 -13.75 16.19 20.15
N THR A 95 -13.91 15.22 21.05
CA THR A 95 -13.96 15.45 22.50
C THR A 95 -12.68 14.90 23.09
N VAL A 96 -11.91 15.75 23.78
CA VAL A 96 -10.63 15.39 24.37
C VAL A 96 -10.58 15.71 25.85
N LYS A 97 -9.88 14.87 26.63
CA LYS A 97 -9.64 15.06 28.07
C LYS A 97 -8.14 15.13 28.34
N PRO A 98 -7.68 16.03 29.20
CA PRO A 98 -6.29 16.02 29.65
C PRO A 98 -6.01 14.77 30.48
N LEU A 99 -4.86 14.17 30.27
CA LEU A 99 -4.28 13.09 31.06
C LEU A 99 -2.96 13.56 31.70
N ASP A 100 -2.47 12.80 32.69
CA ASP A 100 -1.19 13.06 33.30
C ASP A 100 -0.04 13.01 32.27
N GLY A 101 0.99 13.83 32.51
CA GLY A 101 2.18 13.89 31.63
C GLY A 101 1.96 14.65 30.34
N GLY A 102 0.93 15.50 30.24
CA GLY A 102 0.64 16.28 29.04
C GLY A 102 -0.01 15.49 27.90
N ARG A 103 -0.39 14.24 28.15
CA ARG A 103 -1.14 13.40 27.21
C ARG A 103 -2.62 13.77 27.17
N TRP A 104 -3.29 13.26 26.17
CA TRP A 104 -4.72 13.50 25.95
C TRP A 104 -5.45 12.22 25.61
N GLU A 105 -6.60 12.02 26.25
CA GLU A 105 -7.57 11.03 25.82
C GLU A 105 -8.45 11.63 24.73
N VAL A 106 -8.54 10.99 23.59
CA VAL A 106 -9.57 11.25 22.59
C VAL A 106 -10.77 10.38 22.90
N VAL A 107 -11.76 10.97 23.57
CA VAL A 107 -12.98 10.27 23.98
C VAL A 107 -13.82 9.90 22.77
N ASN A 108 -13.85 10.79 21.80
CA ASN A 108 -14.45 10.56 20.49
C ASN A 108 -13.91 11.58 19.48
N ALA A 109 -13.74 11.14 18.24
CA ALA A 109 -13.57 12.03 17.11
C ALA A 109 -14.40 11.53 15.93
N ALA A 110 -15.03 12.47 15.21
CA ALA A 110 -15.95 12.14 14.13
C ALA A 110 -15.91 13.17 13.01
N LEU A 111 -16.06 12.68 11.77
CA LEU A 111 -16.39 13.47 10.59
C LEU A 111 -17.88 13.83 10.58
N PRO A 112 -18.33 14.82 9.81
CA PRO A 112 -19.75 15.02 9.57
C PRO A 112 -20.41 13.75 9.04
N SER A 113 -21.62 13.45 9.48
CA SER A 113 -22.40 12.31 8.98
C SER A 113 -22.73 12.45 7.47
N GLN A 114 -22.69 13.67 6.97
CA GLN A 114 -22.81 13.99 5.54
C GLN A 114 -21.73 14.99 5.17
N LEU A 115 -21.01 14.71 4.08
CA LEU A 115 -19.98 15.57 3.54
C LEU A 115 -20.15 15.68 2.04
N ARG A 116 -20.04 16.87 1.51
CA ARG A 116 -19.99 17.14 0.08
C ARG A 116 -18.62 17.70 -0.29
N ALA A 117 -18.02 17.14 -1.34
CA ALA A 117 -16.76 17.65 -1.87
C ALA A 117 -16.90 17.91 -3.37
N GLU A 118 -16.34 19.00 -3.84
CA GLU A 118 -16.23 19.34 -5.25
C GLU A 118 -14.77 19.24 -5.67
N MET A 119 -14.49 18.46 -6.70
CA MET A 119 -13.15 18.26 -7.23
C MET A 119 -13.11 18.73 -8.69
N ARG A 120 -12.16 19.58 -9.05
CA ARG A 120 -11.91 20.00 -10.43
C ARG A 120 -10.65 19.31 -10.96
N GLN A 121 -10.78 18.67 -12.12
CA GLN A 121 -9.65 18.04 -12.81
C GLN A 121 -9.03 19.06 -13.78
N GLY A 122 -8.10 19.85 -13.27
CA GLY A 122 -7.38 20.86 -14.08
C GLY A 122 -8.13 22.18 -14.29
N PRO A 123 -7.45 23.18 -14.88
CA PRO A 123 -8.05 24.47 -15.20
C PRO A 123 -9.13 24.32 -16.30
N GLY A 124 -10.37 24.65 -15.98
CA GLY A 124 -11.49 24.56 -16.93
C GLY A 124 -12.20 23.22 -17.04
N GLY A 125 -11.79 22.20 -16.26
CA GLY A 125 -12.50 20.91 -16.18
C GLY A 125 -13.84 21.03 -15.47
N GLU A 126 -14.84 20.26 -15.89
CA GLU A 126 -16.12 20.18 -15.18
C GLU A 126 -15.91 19.65 -13.75
N PRO A 127 -16.54 20.26 -12.74
CA PRO A 127 -16.41 19.81 -11.37
C PRO A 127 -17.06 18.45 -11.19
N SER A 128 -16.33 17.51 -10.60
CA SER A 128 -16.90 16.28 -10.07
C SER A 128 -17.39 16.53 -8.66
N VAL A 129 -18.62 16.15 -8.37
CA VAL A 129 -19.21 16.29 -7.03
C VAL A 129 -19.22 14.93 -6.37
N MET A 130 -18.65 14.86 -5.17
CA MET A 130 -18.68 13.69 -4.31
C MET A 130 -19.56 14.00 -3.08
N ALA A 131 -20.55 13.14 -2.85
CA ALA A 131 -21.33 13.12 -1.63
C ALA A 131 -20.92 11.90 -0.80
N ILE A 132 -20.72 12.10 0.49
CA ILE A 132 -20.38 11.03 1.44
C ILE A 132 -21.45 11.03 2.54
N ALA A 133 -21.91 9.85 2.94
CA ALA A 133 -22.76 9.66 4.09
C ALA A 133 -22.16 8.56 4.99
N ILE A 134 -22.27 8.75 6.31
CA ILE A 134 -21.78 7.85 7.34
C ILE A 134 -22.90 7.68 8.38
N GLU A 135 -23.36 6.44 8.60
CA GLU A 135 -24.43 6.17 9.57
C GLU A 135 -23.95 6.34 11.00
N SER A 136 -22.80 5.74 11.33
CA SER A 136 -22.16 5.93 12.62
C SER A 136 -20.64 5.81 12.52
N GLN A 137 -19.96 6.56 13.37
CA GLN A 137 -18.52 6.52 13.48
C GLN A 137 -18.08 6.86 14.89
N GLN A 138 -16.97 6.27 15.29
CA GLN A 138 -16.31 6.54 16.56
C GLN A 138 -14.81 6.35 16.38
N THR A 139 -14.04 7.35 16.78
CA THR A 139 -12.59 7.23 16.92
C THR A 139 -12.25 7.58 18.35
N THR A 140 -11.60 6.65 19.05
CA THR A 140 -11.13 6.82 20.43
C THR A 140 -9.63 6.56 20.50
N GLY A 141 -8.95 7.08 21.52
CA GLY A 141 -7.54 6.78 21.69
C GLY A 141 -6.84 7.72 22.65
N THR A 142 -5.52 7.73 22.55
CA THR A 142 -4.65 8.64 23.30
C THR A 142 -3.70 9.34 22.35
N TYR A 143 -3.47 10.60 22.64
CA TYR A 143 -2.49 11.42 22.00
C TYR A 143 -1.35 11.72 22.98
N ASP A 144 -0.11 11.54 22.53
CA ASP A 144 1.10 11.85 23.29
C ASP A 144 1.96 12.86 22.51
N PRO A 145 2.09 14.11 23.01
CA PRO A 145 2.86 15.15 22.32
C PRO A 145 4.34 14.78 22.13
N SER A 146 4.89 13.90 22.98
CA SER A 146 6.28 13.47 22.86
C SER A 146 6.53 12.57 21.63
N LEU A 147 5.47 11.96 21.10
CA LEU A 147 5.52 11.12 19.90
C LEU A 147 5.24 11.89 18.62
N ALA A 148 4.92 13.19 18.72
CA ALA A 148 4.42 14.03 17.63
C ALA A 148 3.20 13.43 16.89
N GLY A 149 2.46 12.52 17.55
CA GLY A 149 1.35 11.79 16.96
C GLY A 149 0.51 11.00 17.98
N PRO A 150 -0.43 10.19 17.50
CA PRO A 150 -1.26 9.36 18.35
C PRO A 150 -0.44 8.23 18.98
N SER A 151 -0.57 8.03 20.29
CA SER A 151 0.03 6.84 20.92
C SER A 151 -0.80 5.57 20.64
N ALA A 152 -2.12 5.68 20.59
CA ALA A 152 -3.00 4.59 20.17
C ALA A 152 -4.35 5.13 19.71
N PHE A 153 -4.86 4.64 18.59
CA PHE A 153 -6.21 4.95 18.10
C PHE A 153 -6.95 3.69 17.69
N VAL A 154 -8.26 3.71 17.98
CA VAL A 154 -9.23 2.73 17.47
C VAL A 154 -10.32 3.50 16.75
N THR A 155 -10.55 3.15 15.49
CA THR A 155 -11.60 3.74 14.65
C THR A 155 -12.61 2.67 14.28
N ARG A 156 -13.90 3.00 14.44
CA ARG A 156 -15.03 2.21 13.95
C ARG A 156 -15.91 3.08 13.10
N LEU A 157 -16.31 2.55 11.94
CA LEU A 157 -17.19 3.23 11.01
C LEU A 157 -18.19 2.22 10.47
N VAL A 158 -19.47 2.58 10.46
CA VAL A 158 -20.57 1.75 9.97
C VAL A 158 -21.38 2.54 8.94
N GLY A 159 -21.80 1.87 7.89
CA GLY A 159 -22.70 2.43 6.89
C GLY A 159 -22.10 3.59 6.10
N TYR A 160 -20.82 3.48 5.70
CA TYR A 160 -20.24 4.47 4.79
C TYR A 160 -20.78 4.28 3.38
N SER A 161 -21.20 5.37 2.77
CA SER A 161 -21.53 5.42 1.34
C SER A 161 -20.96 6.68 0.71
N SER A 162 -20.53 6.56 -0.53
CA SER A 162 -20.14 7.70 -1.36
C SER A 162 -20.74 7.62 -2.74
N GLU A 163 -21.15 8.77 -3.26
CA GLU A 163 -21.61 8.96 -4.63
C GLU A 163 -20.76 10.04 -5.27
N MET A 164 -20.14 9.74 -6.39
CA MET A 164 -19.37 10.69 -7.18
C MET A 164 -20.01 10.85 -8.55
N ARG A 165 -20.41 12.06 -8.89
CA ARG A 165 -20.93 12.43 -10.20
C ARG A 165 -19.83 13.07 -11.03
N ALA A 166 -19.53 12.45 -12.17
CA ALA A 166 -18.57 12.92 -13.14
C ALA A 166 -19.19 12.85 -14.56
N ALA A 167 -18.54 13.40 -15.56
CA ALA A 167 -19.00 13.36 -16.94
C ALA A 167 -19.24 11.92 -17.45
N ALA A 168 -18.47 10.94 -16.97
CA ALA A 168 -18.61 9.51 -17.33
C ALA A 168 -19.81 8.82 -16.67
N GLY A 169 -20.53 9.49 -15.75
CA GLY A 169 -21.66 8.93 -15.02
C GLY A 169 -21.50 8.97 -13.50
N VAL A 170 -22.34 8.21 -12.81
CA VAL A 170 -22.37 8.16 -11.34
C VAL A 170 -21.59 6.95 -10.85
N GLN A 171 -20.54 7.19 -10.07
CA GLN A 171 -19.82 6.15 -9.35
C GLN A 171 -20.33 6.10 -7.91
N THR A 172 -20.59 4.90 -7.39
CA THR A 172 -20.97 4.69 -6.00
C THR A 172 -19.98 3.75 -5.31
N SER A 173 -19.80 3.95 -3.99
CA SER A 173 -19.08 2.99 -3.16
C SER A 173 -19.78 2.88 -1.80
N ARG A 174 -19.75 1.69 -1.22
CA ARG A 174 -20.33 1.40 0.09
C ARG A 174 -19.36 0.54 0.90
N ILE A 175 -19.37 0.74 2.21
CA ILE A 175 -18.67 -0.07 3.20
C ILE A 175 -19.67 -0.35 4.32
N GLY A 176 -19.96 -1.61 4.60
CA GLY A 176 -20.84 -1.99 5.70
C GLY A 176 -20.19 -1.64 7.03
N LYS A 177 -18.95 -2.07 7.25
CA LYS A 177 -18.20 -1.81 8.47
C LYS A 177 -16.72 -1.64 8.19
N LEU A 178 -16.07 -0.73 8.91
CA LEU A 178 -14.63 -0.58 8.99
C LEU A 178 -14.22 -0.48 10.45
N GLU A 179 -13.26 -1.28 10.85
CA GLU A 179 -12.57 -1.19 12.14
C GLU A 179 -11.07 -1.08 11.88
N GLY A 180 -10.38 -0.24 12.64
CA GLY A 180 -8.94 -0.07 12.55
C GLY A 180 -8.35 0.28 13.90
N ARG A 181 -7.13 -0.19 14.13
CA ARG A 181 -6.31 0.15 15.28
C ARG A 181 -4.95 0.61 14.80
N THR A 182 -4.41 1.63 15.42
CA THR A 182 -3.06 2.12 15.17
C THR A 182 -2.39 2.46 16.49
N GLU A 183 -1.14 2.05 16.65
CA GLU A 183 -0.30 2.34 17.81
C GLU A 183 1.05 2.90 17.37
N TRP A 184 1.52 3.91 18.10
CA TRP A 184 2.84 4.50 17.93
C TRP A 184 3.67 4.19 19.18
N LEU A 185 4.73 3.43 19.01
CA LEU A 185 5.58 2.92 20.06
C LEU A 185 6.92 3.63 20.00
N PRO A 186 7.36 4.35 21.07
CA PRO A 186 8.65 5.04 21.08
C PRO A 186 9.81 4.03 20.96
N THR A 187 10.83 4.36 20.16
CA THR A 187 12.03 3.53 19.97
C THR A 187 13.24 3.99 20.78
N GLY A 188 13.10 5.04 21.60
CA GLY A 188 14.18 5.62 22.39
C GLY A 188 15.13 6.55 21.64
N THR A 189 14.94 6.74 20.34
CA THR A 189 15.77 7.59 19.45
C THR A 189 15.07 8.87 19.00
N GLY A 190 13.92 9.22 19.59
CA GLY A 190 13.02 10.27 19.08
C GLY A 190 12.16 9.83 17.88
N ARG A 191 12.28 8.58 17.49
CA ARG A 191 11.49 7.94 16.44
C ARG A 191 10.47 6.97 17.03
N VAL A 192 9.55 6.50 16.22
CA VAL A 192 8.48 5.60 16.62
C VAL A 192 8.39 4.38 15.72
N THR A 193 7.95 3.26 16.27
CA THR A 193 7.39 2.17 15.45
C THR A 193 5.90 2.37 15.38
N ILE A 194 5.37 2.47 14.17
CA ILE A 194 3.93 2.51 13.89
C ILE A 194 3.48 1.10 13.57
N GLN A 195 2.46 0.62 14.27
CA GLN A 195 1.78 -0.63 13.92
C GLN A 195 0.29 -0.41 13.88
N GLY A 196 -0.37 -1.07 12.94
CA GLY A 196 -1.82 -0.96 12.79
C GLY A 196 -2.40 -2.15 12.08
N ASP A 197 -3.65 -2.43 12.40
CA ASP A 197 -4.48 -3.40 11.72
C ASP A 197 -5.83 -2.78 11.37
N SER A 198 -6.44 -3.30 10.32
CA SER A 198 -7.75 -2.86 9.88
C SER A 198 -8.54 -4.00 9.27
N THR A 199 -9.85 -3.96 9.46
CA THR A 199 -10.81 -4.86 8.82
C THR A 199 -11.91 -4.03 8.19
N LEU A 200 -12.25 -4.35 6.95
CA LEU A 200 -13.35 -3.77 6.22
C LEU A 200 -14.27 -4.91 5.78
N GLU A 201 -15.57 -4.74 6.00
CA GLU A 201 -16.61 -5.72 5.67
C GLU A 201 -17.64 -5.10 4.73
N ASP A 202 -18.19 -5.92 3.84
CA ASP A 202 -19.25 -5.58 2.90
C ASP A 202 -18.91 -4.37 2.02
N TYR A 203 -17.75 -4.41 1.38
CA TYR A 203 -17.41 -3.41 0.38
C TYR A 203 -18.12 -3.68 -0.94
N SER A 204 -18.69 -2.63 -1.52
CA SER A 204 -19.15 -2.64 -2.91
C SER A 204 -18.88 -1.32 -3.61
N SER A 205 -18.61 -1.38 -4.90
CA SER A 205 -18.43 -0.19 -5.74
C SER A 205 -18.99 -0.45 -7.11
N VAL A 206 -19.68 0.55 -7.67
CA VAL A 206 -20.15 0.55 -9.06
C VAL A 206 -19.46 1.70 -9.78
N GLN A 207 -18.83 1.40 -10.89
CA GLN A 207 -18.10 2.36 -11.72
C GLN A 207 -18.61 2.29 -13.17
N PRO A 208 -19.12 3.39 -13.74
CA PRO A 208 -19.45 3.45 -15.14
C PRO A 208 -18.17 3.51 -15.99
N LEU A 209 -18.15 2.78 -17.10
CA LEU A 209 -17.13 2.86 -18.13
C LEU A 209 -17.58 3.86 -19.23
N PRO A 210 -16.64 4.37 -20.06
CA PRO A 210 -16.95 5.33 -21.12
C PRO A 210 -17.95 4.82 -22.16
N ASP A 211 -18.08 3.50 -22.34
CA ASP A 211 -19.04 2.84 -23.26
C ASP A 211 -20.43 2.64 -22.65
N GLY A 212 -20.66 3.14 -21.43
CA GLY A 212 -21.92 2.98 -20.71
C GLY A 212 -22.05 1.67 -19.93
N THR A 213 -21.09 0.74 -20.06
CA THR A 213 -21.03 -0.48 -19.25
C THR A 213 -20.76 -0.11 -17.80
N GLN A 214 -21.34 -0.84 -16.84
CA GLN A 214 -21.03 -0.69 -15.42
C GLN A 214 -20.15 -1.84 -14.96
N VAL A 215 -19.10 -1.52 -14.21
CA VAL A 215 -18.30 -2.50 -13.48
C VAL A 215 -18.65 -2.40 -12.00
N GLN A 216 -19.12 -3.51 -11.46
CA GLN A 216 -19.36 -3.68 -10.03
C GLN A 216 -18.24 -4.51 -9.43
N VAL A 217 -17.69 -4.03 -8.32
CA VAL A 217 -16.72 -4.76 -7.49
C VAL A 217 -17.35 -4.96 -6.12
N SER A 218 -17.29 -6.18 -5.59
CA SER A 218 -17.70 -6.48 -4.22
C SER A 218 -16.62 -7.31 -3.52
N ILE A 219 -16.45 -7.06 -2.22
CA ILE A 219 -15.51 -7.77 -1.35
C ILE A 219 -16.24 -7.99 -0.03
N GLU A 220 -16.35 -9.23 0.39
CA GLU A 220 -17.02 -9.56 1.64
C GLU A 220 -16.20 -9.07 2.83
N ARG A 221 -14.88 -9.35 2.81
CA ARG A 221 -13.97 -8.92 3.87
C ARG A 221 -12.60 -8.57 3.31
N MET A 222 -12.03 -7.49 3.81
CA MET A 222 -10.65 -7.10 3.59
C MET A 222 -9.98 -6.90 4.95
N GLY A 223 -8.84 -7.56 5.17
CA GLY A 223 -7.97 -7.35 6.32
C GLY A 223 -6.69 -6.66 5.88
N GLY A 224 -6.14 -5.81 6.72
CA GLY A 224 -4.85 -5.17 6.50
C GLY A 224 -4.06 -5.08 7.81
N ALA A 225 -2.75 -5.29 7.72
CA ALA A 225 -1.81 -5.02 8.80
C ALA A 225 -0.63 -4.23 8.23
N THR A 226 -0.13 -3.27 9.01
CA THR A 226 1.02 -2.45 8.64
C THR A 226 1.94 -2.27 9.83
N ARG A 227 3.25 -2.37 9.61
CA ARG A 227 4.28 -2.07 10.57
C ARG A 227 5.35 -1.21 9.91
N ILE A 228 5.67 -0.07 10.51
CA ILE A 228 6.73 0.84 10.05
C ILE A 228 7.71 1.00 11.22
N GLU A 229 8.97 0.67 11.00
CA GLU A 229 9.99 0.72 12.04
C GLU A 229 10.81 2.00 11.96
N ASN A 230 11.13 2.55 13.12
CA ASN A 230 11.94 3.76 13.27
C ASN A 230 11.46 4.93 12.39
N PHE A 231 10.14 5.16 12.41
CA PHE A 231 9.51 6.24 11.65
C PHE A 231 9.87 7.61 12.26
N ASP A 232 10.32 8.51 11.41
CA ASP A 232 10.61 9.90 11.74
C ASP A 232 9.33 10.75 11.55
N ALA A 233 8.60 10.98 12.64
CA ALA A 233 7.35 11.74 12.61
C ALA A 233 7.59 13.23 12.26
N ASP A 234 8.69 13.82 12.71
CA ASP A 234 9.05 15.21 12.39
C ASP A 234 9.51 15.32 10.93
N GLY A 235 10.30 14.36 10.45
CA GLY A 235 10.72 14.26 9.06
C GLY A 235 9.56 14.08 8.08
N PHE A 236 8.46 13.44 8.51
CA PHE A 236 7.26 13.29 7.69
C PHE A 236 6.62 14.64 7.30
N GLY A 237 6.57 15.60 8.22
CA GLY A 237 6.11 16.95 7.91
C GLY A 237 7.00 17.64 6.84
N ALA A 238 8.32 17.45 6.92
CA ALA A 238 9.25 17.95 5.91
C ALA A 238 9.04 17.31 4.54
N LEU A 239 8.78 15.99 4.51
CA LEU A 239 8.46 15.24 3.29
C LEU A 239 7.16 15.75 2.64
N LEU A 240 6.11 15.96 3.43
CA LEU A 240 4.84 16.52 2.93
C LEU A 240 5.04 17.91 2.30
N ARG A 241 5.77 18.81 2.97
CA ARG A 241 6.08 20.14 2.42
C ARG A 241 6.81 20.03 1.07
N THR A 242 7.84 19.20 0.98
CA THR A 242 8.56 18.97 -0.28
C THR A 242 7.64 18.41 -1.38
N ALA A 243 6.72 17.51 -1.04
CA ALA A 243 5.74 16.99 -1.99
C ALA A 243 4.77 18.08 -2.50
N PHE A 244 4.33 18.99 -1.63
CA PHE A 244 3.52 20.14 -2.03
C PHE A 244 4.30 21.13 -2.92
N GLU A 245 5.58 21.41 -2.60
CA GLU A 245 6.46 22.23 -3.45
C GLU A 245 6.58 21.64 -4.86
N ILE A 246 6.77 20.32 -4.98
CA ILE A 246 6.79 19.62 -6.28
C ILE A 246 5.44 19.77 -7.01
N GLY A 247 4.33 19.60 -6.31
CA GLY A 247 3.00 19.78 -6.88
C GLY A 247 2.78 21.21 -7.42
N ALA A 248 3.23 22.22 -6.70
CA ALA A 248 3.17 23.62 -7.13
C ALA A 248 4.07 23.89 -8.35
N ALA A 249 5.30 23.36 -8.35
CA ALA A 249 6.23 23.47 -9.48
C ALA A 249 5.66 22.80 -10.74
N ALA A 250 5.11 21.61 -10.64
CA ALA A 250 4.48 20.88 -11.75
C ALA A 250 3.29 21.67 -12.36
N LYS A 251 2.48 22.33 -11.53
CA LYS A 251 1.40 23.22 -12.00
C LYS A 251 1.95 24.42 -12.78
N ALA A 252 3.03 25.06 -12.32
CA ALA A 252 3.66 26.17 -12.99
C ALA A 252 4.20 25.75 -14.37
N GLN A 253 4.88 24.59 -14.45
CA GLN A 253 5.37 24.03 -15.70
C GLN A 253 4.27 23.73 -16.72
N ALA A 254 3.16 23.14 -16.27
CA ALA A 254 2.03 22.85 -17.15
C ALA A 254 1.45 24.10 -17.83
N LYS A 255 1.62 25.29 -17.22
CA LYS A 255 1.24 26.57 -17.82
C LYS A 255 2.27 27.10 -18.83
N ASP A 256 3.56 26.85 -18.58
CA ASP A 256 4.66 27.43 -19.35
C ASP A 256 5.12 26.54 -20.52
N GLY A 257 4.72 25.26 -20.57
CA GLY A 257 5.08 24.30 -21.63
C GLY A 257 6.56 23.91 -21.69
N ASN A 258 7.34 24.25 -20.68
CA ASN A 258 8.77 23.98 -20.61
C ASN A 258 9.03 22.64 -19.90
N GLY A 259 10.16 21.97 -20.26
CA GLY A 259 10.61 20.74 -19.60
C GLY A 259 11.04 20.95 -18.14
N ALA A 260 11.45 19.86 -17.46
CA ALA A 260 11.87 19.90 -16.06
C ALA A 260 13.01 20.91 -15.82
N ARG A 261 12.84 21.77 -14.82
CA ARG A 261 13.83 22.79 -14.45
C ARG A 261 14.85 22.21 -13.46
N PRO A 262 16.06 22.76 -13.34
CA PRO A 262 17.05 22.32 -12.36
C PRO A 262 16.52 22.29 -10.92
N GLU A 263 15.69 23.27 -10.55
CA GLU A 263 15.02 23.36 -9.24
C GLU A 263 14.07 22.18 -8.96
N ASP A 264 13.40 21.65 -10.01
CA ASP A 264 12.50 20.48 -9.87
C ASP A 264 13.29 19.22 -9.61
N LYS A 265 14.45 19.06 -10.25
CA LYS A 265 15.39 17.96 -9.99
C LYS A 265 15.94 18.03 -8.56
N ALA A 266 16.25 19.22 -8.08
CA ALA A 266 16.69 19.41 -6.68
C ALA A 266 15.58 19.03 -5.67
N LEU A 267 14.32 19.39 -5.95
CA LEU A 267 13.17 19.01 -5.14
C LEU A 267 12.96 17.49 -5.15
N ALA A 268 13.01 16.85 -6.33
CA ALA A 268 12.88 15.42 -6.47
C ALA A 268 14.00 14.66 -5.72
N THR A 269 15.25 15.14 -5.80
CA THR A 269 16.40 14.59 -5.07
C THR A 269 16.23 14.73 -3.57
N ARG A 270 15.71 15.88 -3.08
CA ARG A 270 15.40 16.13 -1.67
C ARG A 270 14.31 15.14 -1.19
N LEU A 271 13.21 15.01 -1.94
CA LEU A 271 12.12 14.09 -1.62
C LEU A 271 12.61 12.65 -1.51
N LEU A 272 13.43 12.21 -2.46
CA LEU A 272 14.04 10.88 -2.44
C LEU A 272 14.85 10.67 -1.16
N GLY A 273 15.72 11.60 -0.80
CA GLY A 273 16.51 11.52 0.45
C GLY A 273 15.64 11.45 1.70
N GLN A 274 14.57 12.25 1.76
CA GLN A 274 13.62 12.24 2.87
C GLN A 274 12.86 10.91 2.99
N VAL A 275 12.38 10.34 1.87
CA VAL A 275 11.71 9.03 1.85
C VAL A 275 12.63 7.94 2.42
N PHE A 276 13.88 7.89 1.99
CA PHE A 276 14.84 6.89 2.47
C PHE A 276 15.28 7.09 3.92
N ALA A 277 15.21 8.33 4.43
CA ALA A 277 15.54 8.64 5.82
C ALA A 277 14.36 8.45 6.78
N MET A 278 13.12 8.43 6.26
CA MET A 278 11.89 8.48 7.05
C MET A 278 11.66 7.23 7.89
N MET A 279 12.10 6.05 7.43
CA MET A 279 11.88 4.77 8.08
C MET A 279 13.01 3.79 7.80
N ASP A 280 13.18 2.81 8.67
CA ASP A 280 14.17 1.73 8.48
C ASP A 280 13.55 0.51 7.79
N ALA A 281 12.29 0.20 8.13
CA ALA A 281 11.56 -0.90 7.51
C ALA A 281 10.06 -0.61 7.42
N LEU A 282 9.45 -1.20 6.40
CA LEU A 282 8.01 -1.22 6.16
C LEU A 282 7.57 -2.66 5.95
N GLU A 283 6.53 -3.07 6.63
CA GLU A 283 5.84 -4.34 6.38
C GLU A 283 4.34 -4.08 6.26
N THR A 284 3.73 -4.60 5.20
CA THR A 284 2.28 -4.52 4.99
C THR A 284 1.76 -5.86 4.52
N ASP A 285 0.62 -6.28 5.04
CA ASP A 285 -0.11 -7.45 4.60
C ASP A 285 -1.58 -7.11 4.40
N TYR A 286 -2.13 -7.51 3.26
CA TYR A 286 -3.53 -7.36 2.93
C TYR A 286 -4.13 -8.71 2.52
N SER A 287 -5.33 -8.96 2.96
CA SER A 287 -6.13 -10.13 2.58
C SER A 287 -7.51 -9.70 2.11
N TYR A 288 -8.02 -10.38 1.10
CA TYR A 288 -9.34 -10.14 0.51
C TYR A 288 -10.07 -11.48 0.45
N GLU A 289 -11.30 -11.50 0.92
CA GLU A 289 -12.18 -12.67 0.89
C GLU A 289 -13.39 -12.39 0.02
N ASN A 290 -13.72 -13.34 -0.84
CA ASN A 290 -14.86 -13.31 -1.75
C ASN A 290 -14.92 -12.02 -2.60
N LEU A 291 -13.78 -11.72 -3.26
CA LEU A 291 -13.72 -10.66 -4.27
C LEU A 291 -14.51 -11.09 -5.50
N ARG A 292 -15.46 -10.27 -5.94
CA ARG A 292 -16.21 -10.43 -7.19
C ARG A 292 -16.12 -9.18 -8.03
N VAL A 293 -16.01 -9.38 -9.32
CA VAL A 293 -16.06 -8.32 -10.32
C VAL A 293 -17.09 -8.69 -11.34
N GLU A 294 -18.04 -7.80 -11.61
CA GLU A 294 -19.09 -7.96 -12.62
C GLU A 294 -19.07 -6.75 -13.56
N GLY A 295 -18.77 -6.95 -14.82
CA GLY A 295 -18.58 -5.86 -15.79
C GLY A 295 -18.70 -6.33 -17.23
N GLY A 296 -19.62 -7.26 -17.49
CA GLY A 296 -19.77 -7.91 -18.79
C GLY A 296 -18.78 -9.07 -18.98
N PRO A 297 -18.80 -9.75 -20.11
CA PRO A 297 -18.08 -11.01 -20.32
C PRO A 297 -16.57 -10.92 -20.14
N MET A 298 -15.98 -9.75 -20.42
CA MET A 298 -14.52 -9.52 -20.35
C MET A 298 -14.02 -9.16 -18.97
N PHE A 299 -14.92 -8.67 -18.07
CA PHE A 299 -14.56 -8.13 -16.76
C PHE A 299 -15.33 -8.81 -15.62
N SER A 300 -15.78 -10.04 -15.82
CA SER A 300 -16.49 -10.78 -14.79
C SER A 300 -15.63 -11.90 -14.25
N GLY A 301 -15.71 -12.12 -12.94
CA GLY A 301 -15.00 -13.20 -12.26
C GLY A 301 -15.08 -13.08 -10.75
N SER A 302 -14.69 -14.14 -10.08
CA SER A 302 -14.58 -14.16 -8.62
C SER A 302 -13.27 -14.78 -8.17
N LEU A 303 -12.84 -14.38 -6.97
CA LEU A 303 -11.66 -14.90 -6.31
C LEU A 303 -12.01 -15.12 -4.84
N ARG A 304 -11.96 -16.37 -4.39
CA ARG A 304 -12.33 -16.72 -3.02
C ARG A 304 -11.41 -16.05 -2.00
N ARG A 305 -10.09 -16.06 -2.26
CA ARG A 305 -9.11 -15.40 -1.41
C ARG A 305 -7.97 -14.81 -2.24
N MET A 306 -7.57 -13.59 -1.91
CA MET A 306 -6.37 -12.95 -2.39
C MET A 306 -5.56 -12.44 -1.20
N GLY A 307 -4.25 -12.65 -1.22
CA GLY A 307 -3.31 -12.09 -0.27
C GLY A 307 -2.24 -11.30 -1.00
N PHE A 308 -1.88 -10.17 -0.43
CA PHE A 308 -0.77 -9.33 -0.88
C PHE A 308 -0.01 -8.83 0.33
N GLY A 309 1.31 -9.03 0.36
CA GLY A 309 2.18 -8.49 1.39
C GLY A 309 3.45 -7.91 0.78
N LEU A 310 3.94 -6.84 1.37
CA LEU A 310 5.20 -6.19 1.04
C LEU A 310 6.00 -6.01 2.31
N SER A 311 7.25 -6.46 2.30
CA SER A 311 8.24 -6.13 3.33
C SER A 311 9.43 -5.49 2.63
N ALA A 312 9.83 -4.31 3.08
CA ALA A 312 10.97 -3.58 2.55
C ALA A 312 11.74 -2.92 3.70
N GLY A 313 13.05 -3.01 3.67
CA GLY A 313 13.92 -2.43 4.69
C GLY A 313 15.38 -2.54 4.29
N ALA A 314 16.25 -2.01 5.13
CA ALA A 314 17.70 -2.04 4.90
C ALA A 314 18.45 -2.53 6.16
N PRO A 315 18.22 -3.78 6.62
CA PRO A 315 19.00 -4.34 7.70
C PRO A 315 20.47 -4.32 7.31
N ASP A 316 21.34 -3.90 8.23
CA ASP A 316 22.79 -3.77 7.99
C ASP A 316 23.15 -2.90 6.78
N GLY A 317 22.29 -1.94 6.42
CA GLY A 317 22.52 -1.02 5.30
C GLY A 317 22.29 -1.63 3.91
N LYS A 318 21.87 -2.88 3.80
CA LYS A 318 21.54 -3.54 2.54
C LYS A 318 20.03 -3.63 2.35
N MET A 319 19.55 -3.13 1.22
CA MET A 319 18.12 -3.20 0.86
C MET A 319 17.67 -4.65 0.73
N GLN A 320 16.56 -4.95 1.34
CA GLN A 320 15.83 -6.20 1.21
C GLN A 320 14.37 -5.88 0.94
N MET A 321 13.80 -6.58 -0.03
CA MET A 321 12.38 -6.48 -0.36
C MET A 321 11.81 -7.88 -0.56
N LYS A 322 10.64 -8.13 0.02
CA LYS A 322 9.86 -9.36 -0.16
C LYS A 322 8.46 -9.00 -0.57
N LEU A 323 7.95 -9.70 -1.56
CA LEU A 323 6.57 -9.57 -2.00
C LEU A 323 5.87 -10.92 -1.73
N ARG A 324 4.78 -10.90 -0.99
CA ARG A 324 3.92 -12.07 -0.78
C ARG A 324 2.69 -11.95 -1.65
N LEU A 325 2.43 -12.94 -2.47
CA LEU A 325 1.26 -13.02 -3.33
C LEU A 325 0.57 -14.36 -3.08
N ALA A 326 -0.75 -14.34 -2.90
CA ALA A 326 -1.55 -15.55 -2.76
C ALA A 326 -2.89 -15.37 -3.47
N LEU A 327 -3.30 -16.36 -4.25
CA LEU A 327 -4.57 -16.41 -4.97
C LEU A 327 -5.19 -17.77 -4.76
N GLU A 328 -6.49 -17.82 -4.48
CA GLU A 328 -7.22 -19.06 -4.26
C GLU A 328 -8.64 -18.98 -4.77
N GLY A 329 -9.07 -20.00 -5.54
CA GLY A 329 -10.44 -20.14 -6.01
C GLY A 329 -10.82 -19.08 -7.06
N LEU A 330 -9.99 -18.93 -8.10
CA LEU A 330 -10.30 -18.09 -9.26
C LEU A 330 -11.41 -18.74 -10.09
N GLU A 331 -12.49 -18.01 -10.32
CA GLU A 331 -13.56 -18.34 -11.26
C GLU A 331 -13.74 -17.21 -12.24
N SER A 332 -13.86 -17.52 -13.53
CA SER A 332 -14.05 -16.53 -14.57
C SER A 332 -14.85 -17.12 -15.73
N PRO A 333 -15.81 -16.41 -16.32
CA PRO A 333 -16.52 -16.84 -17.52
C PRO A 333 -15.60 -16.92 -18.75
N LEU A 334 -14.40 -16.33 -18.69
CA LEU A 334 -13.38 -16.50 -19.73
C LEU A 334 -12.73 -17.89 -19.70
N ILE A 335 -12.97 -18.65 -18.64
CA ILE A 335 -12.55 -20.03 -18.50
C ILE A 335 -13.70 -20.91 -19.03
N PRO A 336 -13.67 -21.38 -20.29
CA PRO A 336 -14.74 -22.17 -20.81
C PRO A 336 -14.88 -23.48 -19.99
N PRO A 337 -16.10 -23.95 -19.75
CA PRO A 337 -16.30 -25.20 -19.03
C PRO A 337 -15.73 -26.39 -19.83
N GLY A 338 -15.05 -27.31 -19.13
CA GLY A 338 -14.47 -28.48 -19.76
C GLY A 338 -13.60 -29.28 -18.79
N PRO A 339 -13.18 -30.49 -19.16
CA PRO A 339 -12.37 -31.34 -18.31
C PRO A 339 -10.96 -30.77 -18.04
N TRP A 340 -10.53 -29.75 -18.80
CA TRP A 340 -9.26 -29.08 -18.63
C TRP A 340 -9.27 -28.04 -17.48
N VAL A 341 -10.44 -27.65 -16.96
CA VAL A 341 -10.59 -26.66 -15.86
C VAL A 341 -9.84 -27.13 -14.60
N GLU A 342 -9.81 -28.44 -14.35
CA GLU A 342 -9.06 -28.99 -13.21
C GLU A 342 -7.52 -28.86 -13.33
N PHE A 343 -7.01 -28.48 -14.51
CA PHE A 343 -5.58 -28.18 -14.73
C PHE A 343 -5.24 -26.70 -14.54
N ILE A 344 -6.23 -25.86 -14.22
CA ILE A 344 -5.99 -24.49 -13.81
C ILE A 344 -5.63 -24.50 -12.33
N PRO A 345 -4.58 -23.79 -11.94
CA PRO A 345 -4.25 -23.66 -10.53
C PRO A 345 -5.42 -23.08 -9.73
N HIS A 346 -5.90 -23.82 -8.76
CA HIS A 346 -6.93 -23.33 -7.84
C HIS A 346 -6.33 -22.62 -6.61
N LYS A 347 -5.02 -22.80 -6.40
CA LYS A 347 -4.24 -22.06 -5.40
C LYS A 347 -2.85 -21.78 -5.94
N VAL A 348 -2.43 -20.53 -5.82
CA VAL A 348 -1.05 -20.10 -6.10
C VAL A 348 -0.61 -19.19 -4.96
N ALA A 349 0.55 -19.45 -4.37
CA ALA A 349 1.22 -18.56 -3.44
C ALA A 349 2.69 -18.44 -3.82
N LEU A 350 3.21 -17.22 -3.83
CA LEU A 350 4.58 -16.93 -4.25
C LEU A 350 5.15 -15.82 -3.36
N THR A 351 6.38 -16.03 -2.89
CA THR A 351 7.12 -15.04 -2.10
C THR A 351 8.47 -14.75 -2.76
N PRO A 352 8.53 -13.91 -3.80
CA PRO A 352 9.78 -13.44 -4.35
C PRO A 352 10.47 -12.47 -3.39
N ARG A 353 11.80 -12.50 -3.42
CA ARG A 353 12.66 -11.57 -2.69
C ARG A 353 13.73 -10.96 -3.60
N LEU A 354 14.11 -9.75 -3.26
CA LEU A 354 15.23 -9.00 -3.81
C LEU A 354 16.08 -8.50 -2.66
N GLY A 355 17.40 -8.62 -2.74
CA GLY A 355 18.30 -8.15 -1.69
C GLY A 355 19.72 -7.95 -2.16
N GLY A 356 20.59 -7.52 -1.22
CA GLY A 356 22.03 -7.39 -1.46
C GLY A 356 22.50 -5.98 -1.83
N VAL A 357 21.63 -5.13 -2.38
CA VAL A 357 22.01 -3.78 -2.83
C VAL A 357 22.20 -2.85 -1.62
N PRO A 358 23.38 -2.22 -1.42
CA PRO A 358 23.55 -1.22 -0.39
C PRO A 358 22.59 -0.05 -0.57
N LYS A 359 21.94 0.39 0.50
CA LYS A 359 21.00 1.53 0.50
C LYS A 359 21.61 2.77 -0.13
N GLU A 360 22.85 3.08 0.23
CA GLU A 360 23.58 4.25 -0.28
C GLU A 360 23.88 4.16 -1.78
N ALA A 361 24.26 2.98 -2.29
CA ALA A 361 24.49 2.77 -3.71
C ALA A 361 23.21 2.96 -4.52
N LEU A 362 22.06 2.45 -4.02
CA LEU A 362 20.77 2.66 -4.64
C LEU A 362 20.38 4.15 -4.64
N LEU A 363 20.62 4.87 -3.55
CA LEU A 363 20.37 6.31 -3.47
C LEU A 363 21.21 7.11 -4.49
N VAL A 364 22.49 6.76 -4.66
CA VAL A 364 23.36 7.40 -5.65
C VAL A 364 22.83 7.14 -7.07
N LEU A 365 22.47 5.90 -7.39
CA LEU A 365 21.88 5.54 -8.68
C LEU A 365 20.59 6.33 -8.97
N LEU A 366 19.66 6.39 -8.01
CA LEU A 366 18.40 7.10 -8.18
C LEU A 366 18.57 8.63 -8.30
N ARG A 367 19.51 9.22 -7.56
CA ARG A 367 19.86 10.65 -7.70
C ARG A 367 20.39 10.93 -9.11
N ARG A 368 21.31 10.10 -9.58
CA ARG A 368 21.87 10.24 -10.95
C ARG A 368 20.79 10.09 -12.02
N ALA A 369 19.85 9.14 -11.84
CA ALA A 369 18.70 9.00 -12.74
C ALA A 369 17.83 10.26 -12.80
N ILE A 370 17.61 10.95 -11.67
CA ILE A 370 16.90 12.24 -11.63
C ILE A 370 17.71 13.31 -12.36
N GLU A 371 19.03 13.42 -12.13
CA GLU A 371 19.89 14.42 -12.73
C GLU A 371 20.00 14.25 -14.26
N THR A 372 20.14 13.01 -14.73
CA THR A 372 20.32 12.67 -16.15
C THR A 372 19.02 12.39 -16.91
N GLU A 373 17.86 12.50 -16.24
CA GLU A 373 16.54 12.13 -16.80
C GLU A 373 16.53 10.66 -17.31
N GLY A 374 17.22 9.79 -16.58
CA GLY A 374 17.34 8.36 -16.89
C GLY A 374 18.38 8.02 -17.98
N GLN A 375 19.10 9.00 -18.54
CA GLN A 375 20.14 8.71 -19.53
C GLN A 375 21.34 8.01 -18.89
N GLY A 376 21.79 6.90 -19.49
CA GLY A 376 22.90 6.07 -18.98
C GLY A 376 22.55 5.25 -17.74
N MET A 377 21.28 5.18 -17.35
CA MET A 377 20.85 4.48 -16.14
C MET A 377 21.13 2.97 -16.21
N GLU A 378 21.10 2.38 -17.42
CA GLU A 378 21.40 0.96 -17.61
C GLU A 378 22.87 0.66 -17.27
N ASP A 379 23.80 1.45 -17.80
CA ASP A 379 25.23 1.29 -17.53
C ASP A 379 25.55 1.52 -16.05
N ASP A 380 24.93 2.52 -15.43
CA ASP A 380 25.10 2.83 -14.02
C ASP A 380 24.54 1.71 -13.11
N ALA A 381 23.38 1.17 -13.46
CA ALA A 381 22.76 0.03 -12.75
C ALA A 381 23.65 -1.22 -12.88
N MET A 382 24.18 -1.47 -14.07
CA MET A 382 25.10 -2.60 -14.29
C MET A 382 26.40 -2.44 -13.50
N ALA A 383 26.98 -1.25 -13.47
CA ALA A 383 28.18 -0.96 -12.67
C ALA A 383 27.89 -1.13 -11.15
N MET A 384 26.71 -0.71 -10.70
CA MET A 384 26.28 -0.91 -9.31
C MET A 384 26.15 -2.40 -8.97
N ILE A 385 25.50 -3.19 -9.84
CA ILE A 385 25.33 -4.65 -9.65
C ILE A 385 26.68 -5.35 -9.62
N ALA A 386 27.60 -5.02 -10.55
CA ALA A 386 28.93 -5.59 -10.58
C ALA A 386 29.75 -5.30 -9.30
N ALA A 387 29.55 -4.13 -8.70
CA ALA A 387 30.18 -3.78 -7.42
C ALA A 387 29.46 -4.38 -6.19
N ASN A 388 28.18 -4.70 -6.33
CA ASN A 388 27.31 -5.16 -5.24
C ASN A 388 26.35 -6.23 -5.78
N PRO A 389 26.72 -7.52 -5.74
CA PRO A 389 25.90 -8.59 -6.26
C PRO A 389 24.49 -8.57 -5.71
N VAL A 390 23.52 -8.74 -6.59
CA VAL A 390 22.09 -8.71 -6.27
C VAL A 390 21.61 -10.12 -6.01
N ALA A 391 20.98 -10.34 -4.84
CA ALA A 391 20.35 -11.59 -4.50
C ALA A 391 18.86 -11.54 -4.90
N LEU A 392 18.49 -12.35 -5.87
CA LEU A 392 17.10 -12.67 -6.21
C LEU A 392 16.70 -13.98 -5.57
N GLY A 393 15.46 -14.15 -5.21
CA GLY A 393 15.01 -15.42 -4.64
C GLY A 393 13.51 -15.59 -4.64
N ILE A 394 13.12 -16.81 -4.40
CA ILE A 394 11.76 -17.22 -4.09
C ILE A 394 11.83 -17.92 -2.74
N ASP A 395 11.38 -17.29 -1.67
CA ASP A 395 11.36 -17.86 -0.32
C ASP A 395 10.33 -19.00 -0.21
N SER A 396 9.24 -18.91 -0.98
CA SER A 396 8.26 -19.99 -1.09
C SER A 396 7.45 -19.88 -2.39
N LEU A 397 7.23 -21.02 -3.01
CA LEU A 397 6.25 -21.23 -4.07
C LEU A 397 5.31 -22.36 -3.61
N VAL A 398 4.01 -22.13 -3.72
CA VAL A 398 2.99 -23.19 -3.56
C VAL A 398 2.01 -23.08 -4.72
N MET A 399 1.77 -24.18 -5.43
CA MET A 399 0.78 -24.23 -6.50
C MET A 399 0.02 -25.56 -6.43
N ASP A 400 -1.31 -25.48 -6.34
CA ASP A 400 -2.19 -26.63 -6.34
C ASP A 400 -2.98 -26.67 -7.66
N VAL A 401 -2.83 -27.75 -8.44
CA VAL A 401 -3.44 -27.94 -9.78
C VAL A 401 -4.07 -29.34 -9.82
N GLY A 402 -5.38 -29.43 -9.72
CA GLY A 402 -6.06 -30.74 -9.63
C GLY A 402 -5.45 -31.60 -8.50
N PRO A 403 -4.90 -32.78 -8.83
CA PRO A 403 -4.26 -33.64 -7.84
C PRO A 403 -2.81 -33.26 -7.52
N LEU A 404 -2.21 -32.35 -8.31
CA LEU A 404 -0.81 -31.93 -8.13
C LEU A 404 -0.72 -30.85 -7.06
N ARG A 405 0.21 -31.02 -6.13
CA ARG A 405 0.74 -29.97 -5.30
C ARG A 405 2.21 -29.79 -5.59
N LEU A 406 2.58 -28.59 -6.04
CA LEU A 406 3.96 -28.15 -6.27
C LEU A 406 4.35 -27.18 -5.17
N THR A 407 5.51 -27.40 -4.56
CA THR A 407 6.16 -26.46 -3.65
C THR A 407 7.59 -26.21 -4.10
N GLY A 408 8.16 -25.05 -3.73
CA GLY A 408 9.54 -24.78 -4.09
C GLY A 408 10.08 -23.53 -3.40
N GLU A 409 11.41 -23.44 -3.45
CA GLU A 409 12.20 -22.29 -3.02
C GLU A 409 13.46 -22.21 -3.87
N GLY A 410 14.13 -21.05 -3.89
CA GLY A 410 15.36 -20.90 -4.65
C GLY A 410 15.99 -19.52 -4.49
N SER A 411 17.25 -19.45 -4.87
CA SER A 411 18.01 -18.20 -4.86
C SER A 411 18.93 -18.11 -6.06
N LEU A 412 19.16 -16.90 -6.53
CA LEU A 412 20.07 -16.55 -7.63
C LEU A 412 20.85 -15.31 -7.18
N GLU A 413 22.16 -15.40 -7.25
CA GLU A 413 23.07 -14.27 -7.10
C GLU A 413 23.49 -13.79 -8.49
N VAL A 414 23.31 -12.50 -8.75
CA VAL A 414 23.62 -11.86 -10.04
C VAL A 414 24.74 -10.86 -9.81
N VAL A 415 25.90 -11.12 -10.40
CA VAL A 415 27.07 -10.23 -10.42
C VAL A 415 27.10 -9.41 -11.72
N SER A 416 26.71 -10.01 -12.83
CA SER A 416 26.57 -9.37 -14.14
C SER A 416 25.57 -10.19 -14.98
N PRO A 417 25.12 -9.71 -16.15
CA PRO A 417 24.25 -10.51 -17.04
C PRO A 417 24.85 -11.85 -17.45
N ASP A 418 26.17 -11.93 -17.47
CA ASP A 418 26.92 -13.12 -17.88
C ASP A 418 27.46 -13.94 -16.70
N ASP A 419 27.36 -13.41 -15.49
CA ASP A 419 27.87 -14.01 -14.26
C ASP A 419 26.74 -14.03 -13.21
N ALA A 420 26.01 -15.12 -13.20
CA ALA A 420 24.98 -15.40 -12.24
C ALA A 420 25.08 -16.87 -11.81
N SER A 421 24.82 -17.14 -10.53
CA SER A 421 24.79 -18.48 -9.98
C SER A 421 23.63 -18.62 -8.98
N GLY A 422 23.06 -19.82 -8.94
CA GLY A 422 21.93 -20.04 -8.04
C GLY A 422 21.50 -21.49 -7.95
N GLU A 423 20.58 -21.71 -7.01
CA GLU A 423 19.98 -23.00 -6.77
C GLU A 423 18.49 -22.87 -6.47
N ALA A 424 17.73 -23.89 -6.83
CA ALA A 424 16.33 -23.99 -6.48
C ALA A 424 15.97 -25.45 -6.23
N GLU A 425 15.01 -25.64 -5.33
CA GLU A 425 14.41 -26.95 -5.11
C GLU A 425 12.91 -26.88 -5.37
N LEU A 426 12.41 -27.78 -6.21
CA LEU A 426 11.00 -27.97 -6.46
C LEU A 426 10.60 -29.37 -5.99
N ARG A 427 9.44 -29.48 -5.32
CA ARG A 427 8.86 -30.73 -4.85
C ARG A 427 7.43 -30.85 -5.35
N ALA A 428 7.08 -32.00 -5.91
CA ALA A 428 5.73 -32.27 -6.39
C ALA A 428 5.17 -33.56 -5.80
N THR A 429 3.93 -33.47 -5.31
CA THR A 429 3.10 -34.62 -4.99
C THR A 429 1.94 -34.74 -5.96
N GLY A 430 1.45 -35.96 -6.24
CA GLY A 430 0.30 -36.16 -7.13
C GLY A 430 0.60 -36.10 -8.63
N LEU A 431 1.87 -35.98 -9.05
CA LEU A 431 2.28 -35.86 -10.46
C LEU A 431 1.78 -37.03 -11.31
N ASP A 432 1.83 -38.29 -10.78
CA ASP A 432 1.29 -39.46 -11.47
C ASP A 432 -0.21 -39.38 -11.73
N ALA A 433 -0.95 -38.85 -10.78
CA ALA A 433 -2.39 -38.66 -10.95
C ALA A 433 -2.68 -37.56 -12.01
N LEU A 434 -1.89 -36.50 -12.03
CA LEU A 434 -1.99 -35.45 -13.06
C LEU A 434 -1.69 -36.01 -14.45
N ILE A 435 -0.62 -36.81 -14.61
CA ILE A 435 -0.25 -37.44 -15.87
C ILE A 435 -1.38 -38.37 -16.36
N ARG A 436 -1.95 -39.21 -15.50
CA ARG A 436 -3.09 -40.06 -15.87
C ARG A 436 -4.28 -39.27 -16.36
N ARG A 437 -4.61 -38.18 -15.67
CA ARG A 437 -5.71 -37.30 -16.06
C ARG A 437 -5.42 -36.54 -17.38
N ALA A 438 -4.23 -36.03 -17.56
CA ALA A 438 -3.82 -35.37 -18.82
C ALA A 438 -3.93 -36.31 -20.01
N ASN A 439 -3.57 -37.59 -19.87
CA ASN A 439 -3.74 -38.61 -20.89
C ASN A 439 -5.22 -38.94 -21.22
N ALA A 440 -6.12 -38.77 -20.25
CA ALA A 440 -7.55 -39.02 -20.42
C ALA A 440 -8.30 -37.87 -21.11
N VAL A 441 -7.74 -36.67 -21.14
CA VAL A 441 -8.33 -35.47 -21.74
C VAL A 441 -7.69 -35.23 -23.10
N PRO A 442 -8.43 -35.33 -24.21
CA PRO A 442 -7.87 -35.23 -25.57
C PRO A 442 -7.08 -33.95 -25.82
N GLU A 443 -7.55 -32.81 -25.29
CA GLU A 443 -6.95 -31.50 -25.45
C GLU A 443 -5.60 -31.38 -24.71
N LEU A 444 -5.35 -32.24 -23.72
CA LEU A 444 -4.16 -32.21 -22.87
C LEU A 444 -3.18 -33.34 -23.16
N LYS A 445 -3.48 -34.21 -24.12
CA LYS A 445 -2.56 -35.31 -24.50
C LYS A 445 -1.18 -34.82 -24.92
N MET A 446 -1.09 -33.61 -25.49
CA MET A 446 0.20 -32.98 -25.84
C MET A 446 1.05 -32.57 -24.62
N ALA A 447 0.43 -32.37 -23.46
CA ALA A 447 1.15 -32.03 -22.23
C ALA A 447 1.71 -33.27 -21.51
N ALA A 448 1.11 -34.43 -21.72
CA ALA A 448 1.49 -35.64 -21.02
C ALA A 448 2.97 -36.05 -21.25
N PRO A 449 3.54 -35.99 -22.46
CA PRO A 449 4.97 -36.28 -22.68
C PRO A 449 5.89 -35.35 -21.88
N VAL A 450 5.55 -34.06 -21.77
CA VAL A 450 6.32 -33.07 -21.01
C VAL A 450 6.27 -33.42 -19.51
N LEU A 451 5.11 -33.73 -18.99
CA LEU A 451 4.96 -34.15 -17.58
C LEU A 451 5.72 -35.46 -17.28
N ILE A 452 5.72 -36.42 -18.22
CA ILE A 452 6.50 -37.68 -18.11
C ILE A 452 8.00 -37.40 -18.13
N PHE A 453 8.46 -36.51 -19.02
CA PHE A 453 9.86 -36.07 -19.07
C PHE A 453 10.27 -35.42 -17.75
N LEU A 454 9.51 -34.43 -17.28
CA LEU A 454 9.77 -33.76 -16.00
C LEU A 454 9.84 -34.78 -14.85
N LYS A 455 8.91 -35.75 -14.82
CA LYS A 455 8.97 -36.81 -13.82
C LYS A 455 10.27 -37.66 -13.97
N GLY A 456 10.68 -37.93 -15.19
CA GLY A 456 11.86 -38.76 -15.51
C GLY A 456 13.18 -38.16 -15.03
N ILE A 457 13.33 -36.82 -15.11
CA ILE A 457 14.53 -36.10 -14.62
C ILE A 457 14.44 -35.77 -13.12
N GLY A 458 13.28 -35.99 -12.48
CA GLY A 458 13.08 -35.80 -11.05
C GLY A 458 13.53 -37.00 -10.22
N ARG A 459 14.11 -36.74 -9.05
CA ARG A 459 14.44 -37.77 -8.07
C ARG A 459 13.15 -38.17 -7.32
N GLN A 460 12.86 -39.47 -7.27
CA GLN A 460 11.69 -39.96 -6.56
C GLN A 460 12.01 -40.24 -5.11
N GLU A 461 11.30 -39.61 -4.17
CA GLU A 461 11.39 -39.88 -2.74
C GLU A 461 9.99 -40.18 -2.17
N GLY A 462 9.68 -41.44 -2.02
CA GLY A 462 8.36 -41.89 -1.60
C GLY A 462 7.26 -41.49 -2.59
N LYS A 463 6.40 -40.56 -2.22
CA LYS A 463 5.32 -39.99 -3.07
C LYS A 463 5.69 -38.66 -3.73
N GLU A 464 6.88 -38.17 -3.47
CA GLU A 464 7.35 -36.88 -3.98
C GLU A 464 8.30 -37.08 -5.15
N THR A 465 8.22 -36.15 -6.11
CA THR A 465 9.22 -35.97 -7.15
C THR A 465 9.95 -34.65 -6.82
N ILE A 466 11.28 -34.72 -6.72
CA ILE A 466 12.13 -33.60 -6.32
C ILE A 466 13.05 -33.22 -7.48
N TRP A 467 13.12 -31.96 -7.77
CA TRP A 467 14.06 -31.36 -8.71
C TRP A 467 14.96 -30.39 -7.96
N HIS A 468 16.24 -30.72 -7.91
CA HIS A 468 17.28 -29.78 -7.50
C HIS A 468 17.86 -29.13 -8.75
N ILE A 469 17.66 -27.84 -8.86
CA ILE A 469 18.04 -27.03 -10.02
C ILE A 469 19.24 -26.19 -9.63
N THR A 470 20.32 -26.26 -10.39
CA THR A 470 21.47 -25.36 -10.22
C THR A 470 21.73 -24.60 -11.50
N TYR A 471 22.12 -23.35 -11.36
CA TYR A 471 22.53 -22.48 -12.45
C TYR A 471 23.92 -21.92 -12.13
N SER A 472 24.90 -22.18 -12.98
CA SER A 472 26.25 -21.60 -12.93
C SER A 472 26.90 -21.67 -14.29
N ASP A 473 27.79 -20.74 -14.62
CA ASP A 473 28.52 -20.71 -15.87
C ASP A 473 27.60 -20.84 -17.11
N ARG A 474 26.43 -20.22 -17.09
CA ARG A 474 25.38 -20.31 -18.12
C ARG A 474 24.84 -21.74 -18.34
N LYS A 475 25.03 -22.63 -17.39
CA LYS A 475 24.53 -24.01 -17.44
C LYS A 475 23.38 -24.18 -16.46
N VAL A 476 22.32 -24.83 -16.94
CA VAL A 476 21.18 -25.24 -16.13
C VAL A 476 21.27 -26.75 -15.93
N MET A 477 21.46 -27.17 -14.69
CA MET A 477 21.43 -28.57 -14.31
C MET A 477 20.15 -28.85 -13.51
N VAL A 478 19.49 -29.96 -13.79
CA VAL A 478 18.36 -30.44 -12.99
C VAL A 478 18.71 -31.84 -12.50
N ASN A 479 18.95 -31.97 -11.21
CA ASN A 479 19.61 -33.13 -10.62
C ASN A 479 20.92 -33.41 -11.39
N ASP A 480 21.02 -34.57 -12.05
CA ASP A 480 22.20 -34.99 -12.81
C ASP A 480 22.05 -34.71 -14.33
N THR A 481 21.03 -33.99 -14.77
CA THR A 481 20.70 -33.77 -16.18
C THR A 481 21.04 -32.34 -16.60
N ASP A 482 21.91 -32.19 -17.61
CA ASP A 482 22.20 -30.90 -18.24
C ASP A 482 21.07 -30.53 -19.22
N LEU A 483 20.42 -29.40 -18.96
CA LEU A 483 19.33 -28.86 -19.79
C LEU A 483 19.75 -27.60 -20.56
N SER A 484 21.01 -27.23 -20.56
CA SER A 484 21.51 -25.96 -21.14
C SER A 484 21.17 -25.82 -22.64
N ASP A 485 21.23 -26.94 -23.38
CA ASP A 485 20.88 -26.92 -24.81
C ASP A 485 19.38 -26.81 -25.08
N MET A 486 18.54 -27.19 -24.08
CA MET A 486 17.08 -27.11 -24.20
C MET A 486 16.51 -25.75 -23.80
N MET A 487 17.28 -24.94 -23.09
CA MET A 487 16.92 -23.60 -22.60
C MET A 487 17.99 -22.57 -22.98
N PRO A 488 18.15 -22.24 -24.30
CA PRO A 488 19.12 -21.25 -24.70
C PRO A 488 18.76 -19.89 -24.07
N LEU A 489 19.41 -19.57 -22.98
CA LEU A 489 19.34 -18.23 -22.37
C LEU A 489 20.09 -17.26 -23.29
N LYS A 490 19.34 -16.43 -24.03
CA LYS A 490 19.90 -15.39 -24.89
C LYS A 490 20.17 -14.12 -24.11
#